data_f8902d8e395d2fd76a04d12841e1ff10
#
_entry.id   f8902d8e395d2fd76a04d12841e1ff10
#
_cell.length_a   1.000
_cell.length_b   1.000
_cell.length_c   1.000
_cell.angle_alpha   90.00
_cell.angle_beta   90.00
_cell.angle_gamma   90.00
#
_symmetry.space_group_name_H-M   'P 1'
#
loop_
_entity.id
_entity.type
_entity.pdbx_description
1 polymer ?
#
loop_
_entity_poly.entity_id
_entity_poly.type
_entity_poly.pdbx_seq_one_letter_code
_entity_poly.pdbx_strand_id
1 'polypeptide(L)'
;MNRTRASFLMLLPLLVVSMVSPAKERIGILHEERSLYTRILVHKVNDLLCMKFTLVRSDSNQSCKDLSAPKRLVFAYARMTMTALLFSRHPQNILIVGLGGGTLPEAFFQLLDNTKIDTVEIDPAVIKVAKEYFLFEDNERKRVIAQDARVFIKRAILQSTEYDLVILDAFNGDYIPEHLMTKEFLLEVQKVLSRDGVLIANTFETSKLYDYESNTYKDVFGSFINYKRPETGNRLIIVPQAKLDFEEREPIDSAELIQTARELEGKMSELEVPIVRYARELPRKMASKPDWDQNTEIITDQFSPVNLLRRQSRD
;
A
#
# COMPACT_ATOMS: atom_id res chain seq x y z
N MET A 1 -77.72 -21.53 -49.81
CA MET A 1 -76.82 -20.37 -49.67
C MET A 1 -76.03 -20.60 -48.39
N ASN A 2 -74.87 -21.28 -48.47
CA ASN A 2 -74.03 -21.59 -47.33
C ASN A 2 -72.80 -20.64 -47.36
N ARG A 3 -72.65 -19.83 -46.34
CA ARG A 3 -71.48 -19.03 -46.12
C ARG A 3 -70.56 -19.72 -45.10
N THR A 4 -69.46 -20.32 -45.57
CA THR A 4 -68.40 -20.86 -44.76
C THR A 4 -67.54 -19.68 -44.19
N ARG A 5 -67.44 -19.58 -42.86
CA ARG A 5 -66.54 -18.68 -42.17
C ARG A 5 -65.18 -19.38 -41.99
N ALA A 6 -64.14 -18.87 -42.62
CA ALA A 6 -62.77 -19.32 -42.40
C ALA A 6 -62.23 -18.61 -41.15
N SER A 7 -61.88 -19.34 -40.09
CA SER A 7 -61.16 -18.84 -38.91
C SER A 7 -59.67 -18.85 -39.16
N PHE A 8 -59.07 -17.67 -39.19
CA PHE A 8 -57.61 -17.50 -39.27
C PHE A 8 -57.03 -17.60 -37.88
N LEU A 9 -56.32 -18.70 -37.58
CA LEU A 9 -55.54 -18.88 -36.35
C LEU A 9 -54.23 -18.15 -36.52
N MET A 10 -54.03 -17.06 -35.79
CA MET A 10 -52.80 -16.28 -35.76
C MET A 10 -51.86 -16.94 -34.75
N LEU A 11 -50.84 -17.67 -35.20
CA LEU A 11 -49.76 -18.18 -34.35
C LEU A 11 -48.84 -17.02 -33.95
N LEU A 12 -48.84 -16.64 -32.68
CA LEU A 12 -47.87 -15.74 -32.11
C LEU A 12 -46.57 -16.52 -31.81
N PRO A 13 -45.38 -16.10 -32.28
CA PRO A 13 -44.13 -16.74 -31.91
C PRO A 13 -43.77 -16.40 -30.46
N LEU A 14 -43.65 -17.43 -29.62
CA LEU A 14 -43.15 -17.32 -28.26
C LEU A 14 -41.64 -17.01 -28.32
N LEU A 15 -41.26 -15.76 -28.05
CA LEU A 15 -39.86 -15.38 -27.85
C LEU A 15 -39.40 -15.93 -26.50
N VAL A 16 -38.64 -17.02 -26.52
CA VAL A 16 -37.94 -17.55 -25.35
C VAL A 16 -36.74 -16.65 -25.12
N VAL A 17 -36.87 -15.64 -24.24
CA VAL A 17 -35.75 -14.89 -23.73
C VAL A 17 -35.00 -15.80 -22.76
N SER A 18 -33.89 -16.37 -23.22
CA SER A 18 -32.94 -17.07 -22.36
C SER A 18 -32.32 -16.07 -21.39
N MET A 19 -32.79 -16.04 -20.15
CA MET A 19 -32.11 -15.34 -19.06
C MET A 19 -30.78 -16.07 -18.78
N VAL A 20 -29.70 -15.54 -19.32
CA VAL A 20 -28.33 -15.92 -18.89
C VAL A 20 -28.18 -15.44 -17.46
N SER A 21 -28.33 -16.36 -16.52
CA SER A 21 -28.01 -16.11 -15.11
C SER A 21 -26.53 -15.72 -15.02
N PRO A 22 -26.14 -14.63 -14.36
CA PRO A 22 -24.73 -14.32 -14.19
C PRO A 22 -24.06 -15.49 -13.47
N ALA A 23 -23.02 -16.03 -14.06
CA ALA A 23 -22.24 -17.11 -13.47
C ALA A 23 -21.75 -16.63 -12.11
N LYS A 24 -22.16 -17.32 -11.04
CA LYS A 24 -21.72 -17.05 -9.68
C LYS A 24 -20.20 -17.16 -9.67
N GLU A 25 -19.50 -16.07 -9.40
CA GLU A 25 -18.03 -16.05 -9.33
C GLU A 25 -17.56 -17.16 -8.40
N ARG A 26 -16.81 -18.12 -8.96
CA ARG A 26 -16.24 -19.22 -8.17
C ARG A 26 -14.93 -18.71 -7.58
N ILE A 27 -14.94 -18.43 -6.29
CA ILE A 27 -13.70 -18.16 -5.53
C ILE A 27 -12.95 -19.48 -5.43
N GLY A 28 -11.83 -19.59 -6.14
CA GLY A 28 -10.93 -20.73 -6.07
C GLY A 28 -9.88 -20.51 -4.99
N ILE A 29 -9.96 -21.25 -3.86
CA ILE A 29 -8.87 -21.31 -2.88
C ILE A 29 -7.74 -22.14 -3.48
N LEU A 30 -6.55 -21.53 -3.63
CA LEU A 30 -5.38 -22.18 -4.21
C LEU A 30 -4.42 -22.68 -3.13
N HIS A 31 -4.34 -21.99 -2.01
CA HIS A 31 -3.42 -22.33 -0.92
C HIS A 31 -3.92 -21.79 0.41
N GLU A 32 -3.60 -22.51 1.47
CA GLU A 32 -3.81 -22.11 2.85
C GLU A 32 -2.62 -22.56 3.68
N GLU A 33 -2.02 -21.63 4.41
CA GLU A 33 -0.88 -21.90 5.28
C GLU A 33 -1.04 -21.14 6.61
N ARG A 34 -0.71 -21.80 7.71
CA ARG A 34 -0.71 -21.20 9.03
C ARG A 34 0.73 -20.95 9.45
N SER A 35 1.06 -19.69 9.71
CA SER A 35 2.35 -19.27 10.22
C SER A 35 2.29 -18.99 11.74
N LEU A 36 3.41 -18.51 12.29
CA LEU A 36 3.45 -18.00 13.67
C LEU A 36 2.70 -16.67 13.83
N TYR A 37 2.52 -15.92 12.75
CA TYR A 37 1.99 -14.55 12.77
C TYR A 37 0.53 -14.50 12.32
N THR A 38 0.17 -15.30 11.31
CA THR A 38 -1.16 -15.24 10.71
C THR A 38 -1.53 -16.56 10.01
N ARG A 39 -2.76 -16.64 9.51
CA ARG A 39 -3.19 -17.67 8.57
C ARG A 39 -3.30 -17.03 7.19
N ILE A 40 -2.48 -17.49 6.27
CA ILE A 40 -2.36 -16.99 4.91
C ILE A 40 -3.29 -17.80 4.01
N LEU A 41 -4.14 -17.11 3.26
CA LEU A 41 -5.03 -17.69 2.26
C LEU A 41 -4.70 -17.08 0.90
N VAL A 42 -4.41 -17.93 -0.10
CA VAL A 42 -4.28 -17.51 -1.50
C VAL A 42 -5.53 -17.94 -2.24
N HIS A 43 -6.18 -17.02 -2.90
CA HIS A 43 -7.38 -17.31 -3.68
C HIS A 43 -7.34 -16.57 -5.03
N LYS A 44 -8.08 -17.11 -5.98
CA LYS A 44 -8.21 -16.53 -7.31
C LYS A 44 -9.69 -16.27 -7.62
N VAL A 45 -9.98 -15.09 -8.14
CA VAL A 45 -11.28 -14.71 -8.68
C VAL A 45 -11.04 -14.09 -10.06
N ASN A 46 -11.50 -14.76 -11.11
CA ASN A 46 -11.17 -14.43 -12.49
C ASN A 46 -9.64 -14.37 -12.68
N ASP A 47 -9.09 -13.25 -13.14
CA ASP A 47 -7.64 -13.04 -13.29
C ASP A 47 -6.96 -12.39 -12.08
N LEU A 48 -7.72 -12.11 -11.02
CA LEU A 48 -7.15 -11.58 -9.77
C LEU A 48 -6.71 -12.73 -8.85
N LEU A 49 -5.41 -12.78 -8.60
CA LEU A 49 -4.78 -13.64 -7.61
C LEU A 49 -4.54 -12.80 -6.36
N CYS A 50 -5.14 -13.17 -5.23
CA CYS A 50 -5.07 -12.39 -4.00
C CYS A 50 -4.61 -13.21 -2.79
N MET A 51 -3.92 -12.53 -1.88
CA MET A 51 -3.53 -13.02 -0.55
C MET A 51 -4.37 -12.35 0.51
N LYS A 52 -4.87 -13.13 1.47
CA LYS A 52 -5.58 -12.67 2.67
C LYS A 52 -4.91 -13.17 3.94
N PHE A 53 -5.01 -12.38 5.02
CA PHE A 53 -4.69 -12.82 6.37
C PHE A 53 -6.00 -13.06 7.13
N THR A 54 -6.26 -14.30 7.52
CA THR A 54 -7.59 -14.73 7.99
C THR A 54 -7.74 -14.91 9.50
N LEU A 55 -6.70 -14.67 10.31
CA LEU A 55 -6.81 -14.70 11.77
C LEU A 55 -7.55 -13.50 12.33
N VAL A 56 -7.65 -12.44 11.55
CA VAL A 56 -8.41 -11.23 11.86
C VAL A 56 -9.72 -11.28 11.07
N ARG A 57 -10.82 -10.79 11.64
CA ARG A 57 -12.17 -10.78 11.02
C ARG A 57 -12.28 -9.92 9.74
N SER A 58 -11.19 -9.35 9.27
CA SER A 58 -11.16 -8.57 8.04
C SER A 58 -11.26 -9.48 6.82
N ASP A 59 -12.24 -9.23 5.98
CA ASP A 59 -12.39 -9.87 4.65
C ASP A 59 -11.51 -9.21 3.58
N SER A 60 -10.64 -8.27 3.98
CA SER A 60 -9.81 -7.50 3.06
C SER A 60 -8.62 -8.30 2.54
N ASN A 61 -8.35 -8.16 1.24
CA ASN A 61 -7.14 -8.66 0.63
C ASN A 61 -5.92 -7.83 1.08
N GLN A 62 -4.83 -8.50 1.38
CA GLN A 62 -3.55 -7.85 1.76
C GLN A 62 -2.69 -7.54 0.53
N SER A 63 -2.76 -8.39 -0.48
CA SER A 63 -2.07 -8.18 -1.74
C SER A 63 -2.84 -8.85 -2.87
N CYS A 64 -2.86 -8.23 -4.05
CA CYS A 64 -3.46 -8.81 -5.26
C CYS A 64 -2.56 -8.55 -6.47
N LYS A 65 -2.52 -9.52 -7.39
CA LYS A 65 -1.89 -9.45 -8.70
C LYS A 65 -2.91 -9.74 -9.78
N ASP A 66 -2.96 -8.91 -10.80
CA ASP A 66 -3.76 -9.15 -11.98
C ASP A 66 -2.94 -10.01 -12.95
N LEU A 67 -3.39 -11.24 -13.22
CA LEU A 67 -2.67 -12.16 -14.10
C LEU A 67 -2.82 -11.80 -15.57
N SER A 68 -3.85 -11.04 -15.96
CA SER A 68 -4.05 -10.52 -17.31
C SER A 68 -3.22 -9.26 -17.57
N ALA A 69 -2.88 -8.51 -16.53
CA ALA A 69 -2.04 -7.32 -16.55
C ALA A 69 -1.02 -7.34 -15.38
N PRO A 70 0.02 -8.20 -15.46
CA PRO A 70 0.90 -8.52 -14.30
C PRO A 70 1.67 -7.35 -13.71
N LYS A 71 1.85 -6.25 -14.47
CA LYS A 71 2.51 -5.03 -14.01
C LYS A 71 1.55 -4.07 -13.28
N ARG A 72 0.25 -4.20 -13.51
CA ARG A 72 -0.77 -3.33 -12.94
C ARG A 72 -0.75 -3.36 -11.42
N LEU A 73 -0.71 -2.20 -10.79
CA LEU A 73 -0.89 -2.04 -9.35
C LEU A 73 -2.39 -2.08 -9.02
N VAL A 74 -2.87 -3.21 -8.51
CA VAL A 74 -4.30 -3.44 -8.23
C VAL A 74 -4.82 -2.48 -7.18
N PHE A 75 -4.07 -2.29 -6.08
CA PHE A 75 -4.51 -1.43 -4.97
C PHE A 75 -4.21 0.04 -5.21
N ALA A 76 -5.16 0.89 -4.83
CA ALA A 76 -5.02 2.34 -4.94
C ALA A 76 -3.85 2.87 -4.11
N TYR A 77 -3.65 2.37 -2.89
CA TYR A 77 -2.53 2.80 -2.06
C TYR A 77 -1.17 2.51 -2.70
N ALA A 78 -1.02 1.34 -3.35
CA ALA A 78 0.22 0.99 -4.04
C ALA A 78 0.50 1.94 -5.21
N ARG A 79 -0.54 2.34 -5.97
CA ARG A 79 -0.41 3.40 -6.98
C ARG A 79 -0.03 4.75 -6.37
N MET A 80 -0.64 5.11 -5.24
CA MET A 80 -0.31 6.35 -4.52
C MET A 80 1.13 6.34 -4.01
N THR A 81 1.66 5.19 -3.58
CA THR A 81 3.06 5.05 -3.11
C THR A 81 4.07 5.43 -4.19
N MET A 82 3.74 5.29 -5.47
CA MET A 82 4.61 5.71 -6.57
C MET A 82 4.88 7.22 -6.58
N THR A 83 4.09 8.03 -5.85
CA THR A 83 4.37 9.46 -5.65
C THR A 83 5.71 9.72 -4.95
N ALA A 84 6.30 8.72 -4.30
CA ALA A 84 7.66 8.78 -3.77
C ALA A 84 8.68 9.29 -4.80
N LEU A 85 8.51 8.85 -6.05
CA LEU A 85 9.42 9.20 -7.15
C LEU A 85 9.27 10.66 -7.64
N LEU A 86 8.26 11.38 -7.17
CA LEU A 86 8.14 12.82 -7.39
C LEU A 86 9.13 13.61 -6.51
N PHE A 87 9.53 13.05 -5.37
CA PHE A 87 10.41 13.66 -4.38
C PHE A 87 11.83 13.06 -4.41
N SER A 88 11.96 11.79 -4.79
CA SER A 88 13.24 11.10 -4.98
C SER A 88 13.24 10.43 -6.35
N ARG A 89 13.76 11.15 -7.36
CA ARG A 89 13.67 10.72 -8.78
C ARG A 89 14.54 9.50 -9.10
N HIS A 90 15.70 9.40 -8.47
CA HIS A 90 16.72 8.40 -8.74
C HIS A 90 17.26 7.79 -7.44
N PRO A 91 16.41 7.18 -6.59
CA PRO A 91 16.86 6.59 -5.34
C PRO A 91 17.86 5.46 -5.65
N GLN A 92 19.01 5.47 -4.97
CA GLN A 92 20.00 4.41 -5.10
C GLN A 92 19.66 3.22 -4.21
N ASN A 93 19.11 3.50 -3.02
CA ASN A 93 18.74 2.49 -2.05
C ASN A 93 17.30 2.72 -1.56
N ILE A 94 16.48 1.70 -1.64
CA ILE A 94 15.09 1.69 -1.16
C ILE A 94 14.97 0.63 -0.06
N LEU A 95 14.36 0.99 1.06
CA LEU A 95 13.90 0.06 2.09
C LEU A 95 12.37 -0.03 2.05
N ILE A 96 11.85 -1.25 1.95
CA ILE A 96 10.42 -1.53 2.05
C ILE A 96 10.19 -2.42 3.27
N VAL A 97 9.35 -1.99 4.20
CA VAL A 97 8.94 -2.76 5.36
C VAL A 97 7.57 -3.37 5.07
N GLY A 98 7.54 -4.69 4.94
CA GLY A 98 6.40 -5.48 4.48
C GLY A 98 6.55 -5.91 3.02
N LEU A 99 6.27 -7.20 2.74
CA LEU A 99 6.39 -7.78 1.39
C LEU A 99 5.02 -7.96 0.74
N GLY A 100 4.07 -8.56 1.48
CA GLY A 100 2.83 -9.05 0.88
C GLY A 100 3.10 -10.00 -0.30
N GLY A 101 2.50 -9.75 -1.45
CA GLY A 101 2.77 -10.49 -2.70
C GLY A 101 3.96 -9.95 -3.50
N GLY A 102 4.78 -9.07 -2.94
CA GLY A 102 5.95 -8.49 -3.63
C GLY A 102 5.61 -7.38 -4.64
N THR A 103 4.42 -6.81 -4.57
CA THR A 103 3.92 -5.83 -5.56
C THR A 103 4.74 -4.55 -5.59
N LEU A 104 5.05 -3.96 -4.42
CA LEU A 104 5.82 -2.71 -4.35
C LEU A 104 7.29 -2.90 -4.78
N PRO A 105 8.06 -3.88 -4.23
CA PRO A 105 9.44 -4.07 -4.66
C PRO A 105 9.54 -4.41 -6.15
N GLU A 106 8.58 -5.14 -6.72
CA GLU A 106 8.54 -5.42 -8.15
C GLU A 106 8.30 -4.17 -8.99
N ALA A 107 7.35 -3.30 -8.58
CA ALA A 107 7.06 -2.05 -9.27
C ALA A 107 8.28 -1.12 -9.30
N PHE A 108 8.95 -0.91 -8.17
CA PHE A 108 10.17 -0.08 -8.13
C PHE A 108 11.32 -0.69 -8.93
N PHE A 109 11.48 -2.01 -8.88
CA PHE A 109 12.50 -2.72 -9.65
C PHE A 109 12.33 -2.53 -11.17
N GLN A 110 11.08 -2.55 -11.66
CA GLN A 110 10.76 -2.33 -13.08
C GLN A 110 10.93 -0.87 -13.53
N LEU A 111 10.71 0.09 -12.62
CA LEU A 111 10.82 1.52 -12.94
C LEU A 111 12.25 2.04 -12.90
N LEU A 112 13.13 1.41 -12.10
CA LEU A 112 14.43 1.93 -11.70
C LEU A 112 15.55 0.95 -12.05
N ASP A 113 16.44 1.34 -12.97
CA ASP A 113 17.44 0.43 -13.53
C ASP A 113 18.64 0.14 -12.61
N ASN A 114 19.01 1.07 -11.72
CA ASN A 114 20.24 0.97 -10.90
C ASN A 114 19.98 0.99 -9.39
N THR A 115 18.75 0.87 -8.96
CA THR A 115 18.34 0.96 -7.56
C THR A 115 18.46 -0.39 -6.85
N LYS A 116 18.99 -0.38 -5.64
CA LYS A 116 18.95 -1.53 -4.71
C LYS A 116 17.69 -1.43 -3.84
N ILE A 117 16.99 -2.53 -3.70
CA ILE A 117 15.73 -2.63 -2.97
C ILE A 117 15.86 -3.72 -1.92
N ASP A 118 15.86 -3.33 -0.66
CA ASP A 118 15.77 -4.22 0.48
C ASP A 118 14.32 -4.25 0.96
N THR A 119 13.72 -5.44 0.98
CA THR A 119 12.38 -5.64 1.54
C THR A 119 12.50 -6.49 2.80
N VAL A 120 11.94 -6.03 3.90
CA VAL A 120 11.97 -6.73 5.19
C VAL A 120 10.58 -7.25 5.49
N GLU A 121 10.47 -8.56 5.66
CA GLU A 121 9.23 -9.27 6.00
C GLU A 121 9.47 -10.16 7.21
N ILE A 122 8.59 -10.03 8.22
CA ILE A 122 8.74 -10.78 9.46
C ILE A 122 8.33 -12.25 9.32
N ASP A 123 7.39 -12.54 8.41
CA ASP A 123 6.80 -13.86 8.26
C ASP A 123 7.43 -14.64 7.08
N PRO A 124 8.27 -15.66 7.34
CA PRO A 124 8.84 -16.48 6.27
C PRO A 124 7.79 -17.19 5.40
N ALA A 125 6.58 -17.44 5.94
CA ALA A 125 5.51 -18.04 5.17
C ALA A 125 4.94 -17.06 4.14
N VAL A 126 4.86 -15.76 4.44
CA VAL A 126 4.49 -14.72 3.46
C VAL A 126 5.53 -14.68 2.35
N ILE A 127 6.83 -14.73 2.67
CA ILE A 127 7.91 -14.76 1.66
C ILE A 127 7.78 -15.99 0.75
N LYS A 128 7.54 -17.16 1.33
CA LYS A 128 7.33 -18.40 0.58
C LYS A 128 6.14 -18.27 -0.37
N VAL A 129 5.00 -17.81 0.13
CA VAL A 129 3.78 -17.62 -0.67
C VAL A 129 3.98 -16.59 -1.78
N ALA A 130 4.69 -15.48 -1.50
CA ALA A 130 5.03 -14.47 -2.52
C ALA A 130 5.85 -15.10 -3.67
N LYS A 131 6.83 -15.95 -3.37
CA LYS A 131 7.65 -16.64 -4.37
C LYS A 131 6.85 -17.69 -5.15
N GLU A 132 6.08 -18.52 -4.48
CA GLU A 132 5.38 -19.66 -5.10
C GLU A 132 4.16 -19.23 -5.93
N TYR A 133 3.39 -18.24 -5.46
CA TYR A 133 2.10 -17.88 -6.07
C TYR A 133 2.14 -16.53 -6.80
N PHE A 134 2.88 -15.55 -6.28
CA PHE A 134 2.94 -14.20 -6.87
C PHE A 134 4.14 -13.99 -7.78
N LEU A 135 4.99 -15.03 -7.94
CA LEU A 135 6.17 -15.03 -8.79
C LEU A 135 7.19 -13.95 -8.40
N PHE A 136 7.29 -13.67 -7.09
CA PHE A 136 8.32 -12.78 -6.60
C PHE A 136 9.68 -13.47 -6.61
N GLU A 137 10.67 -12.86 -7.22
CA GLU A 137 12.03 -13.39 -7.33
C GLU A 137 13.05 -12.42 -6.72
N ASP A 138 13.92 -12.96 -5.85
CA ASP A 138 15.08 -12.22 -5.37
C ASP A 138 16.16 -12.14 -6.47
N ASN A 139 16.91 -11.06 -6.46
CA ASN A 139 18.13 -10.91 -7.25
C ASN A 139 19.12 -9.97 -6.54
N GLU A 140 20.27 -9.67 -7.17
CA GLU A 140 21.30 -8.82 -6.57
C GLU A 140 20.83 -7.40 -6.23
N ARG A 141 19.82 -6.88 -6.95
CA ARG A 141 19.27 -5.53 -6.72
C ARG A 141 17.95 -5.52 -5.93
N LYS A 142 17.26 -6.64 -5.83
CA LYS A 142 15.97 -6.75 -5.17
C LYS A 142 16.01 -7.94 -4.22
N ARG A 143 16.18 -7.68 -2.92
CA ARG A 143 16.33 -8.72 -1.89
C ARG A 143 15.15 -8.71 -0.94
N VAL A 144 14.78 -9.88 -0.42
CA VAL A 144 13.88 -10.00 0.72
C VAL A 144 14.62 -10.59 1.92
N ILE A 145 14.43 -9.97 3.09
CA ILE A 145 15.08 -10.32 4.34
C ILE A 145 14.00 -10.75 5.35
N ALA A 146 14.07 -12.04 5.78
CA ALA A 146 13.18 -12.58 6.80
C ALA A 146 13.62 -12.10 8.19
N GLN A 147 13.09 -10.97 8.65
CA GLN A 147 13.45 -10.36 9.93
C GLN A 147 12.37 -9.38 10.41
N ASP A 148 12.32 -9.14 11.73
CA ASP A 148 11.60 -7.99 12.28
C ASP A 148 12.19 -6.68 11.76
N ALA A 149 11.32 -5.77 11.32
CA ALA A 149 11.72 -4.52 10.68
C ALA A 149 12.52 -3.60 11.61
N ARG A 150 12.12 -3.48 12.88
CA ARG A 150 12.81 -2.63 13.84
C ARG A 150 14.20 -3.16 14.18
N VAL A 151 14.35 -4.49 14.27
CA VAL A 151 15.65 -5.13 14.43
C VAL A 151 16.55 -4.91 13.22
N PHE A 152 15.99 -5.00 12.02
CA PHE A 152 16.71 -4.69 10.78
C PHE A 152 17.20 -3.24 10.75
N ILE A 153 16.31 -2.27 11.03
CA ILE A 153 16.62 -0.84 11.04
C ILE A 153 17.72 -0.52 12.08
N LYS A 154 17.64 -1.09 13.28
CA LYS A 154 18.70 -0.92 14.30
C LYS A 154 20.06 -1.44 13.81
N ARG A 155 20.08 -2.55 13.08
CA ARG A 155 21.31 -3.07 12.46
C ARG A 155 21.82 -2.14 11.36
N ALA A 156 20.93 -1.62 10.49
CA ALA A 156 21.28 -0.66 9.45
C ALA A 156 21.90 0.62 10.03
N ILE A 157 21.38 1.13 11.15
CA ILE A 157 21.97 2.26 11.90
C ILE A 157 23.40 1.95 12.33
N LEU A 158 23.64 0.77 12.94
CA LEU A 158 24.96 0.36 13.38
C LEU A 158 25.97 0.21 12.22
N GLN A 159 25.47 -0.12 11.02
CA GLN A 159 26.26 -0.26 9.80
C GLN A 159 26.38 1.04 9.00
N SER A 160 25.80 2.14 9.49
CA SER A 160 25.71 3.43 8.77
C SER A 160 25.12 3.28 7.36
N THR A 161 24.17 2.34 7.20
CA THR A 161 23.45 2.15 5.95
C THR A 161 22.34 3.18 5.84
N GLU A 162 22.29 3.92 4.72
CA GLU A 162 21.28 4.92 4.45
C GLU A 162 20.43 4.53 3.23
N TYR A 163 19.16 4.96 3.25
CA TYR A 163 18.18 4.76 2.21
C TYR A 163 17.61 6.10 1.72
N ASP A 164 17.48 6.24 0.41
CA ASP A 164 16.90 7.43 -0.22
C ASP A 164 15.37 7.40 -0.17
N LEU A 165 14.82 6.20 -0.03
CA LEU A 165 13.38 6.00 0.12
C LEU A 165 13.13 4.89 1.13
N VAL A 166 12.32 5.19 2.14
CA VAL A 166 11.80 4.22 3.10
C VAL A 166 10.28 4.14 2.96
N ILE A 167 9.76 2.92 2.78
CA ILE A 167 8.33 2.66 2.67
C ILE A 167 7.92 1.76 3.84
N LEU A 168 7.03 2.24 4.69
CA LEU A 168 6.42 1.48 5.78
C LEU A 168 5.06 0.96 5.32
N ASP A 169 4.99 -0.32 4.99
CA ASP A 169 3.79 -1.03 4.48
C ASP A 169 3.58 -2.36 5.22
N ALA A 170 3.84 -2.37 6.54
CA ALA A 170 3.72 -3.56 7.38
C ALA A 170 2.37 -3.62 8.08
N PHE A 171 1.54 -4.57 7.67
CA PHE A 171 0.24 -4.83 8.26
C PHE A 171 0.12 -6.27 8.78
N ASN A 172 -0.60 -6.42 9.89
CA ASN A 172 -1.06 -7.72 10.35
C ASN A 172 -2.60 -7.74 10.25
N GLY A 173 -3.09 -7.98 9.03
CA GLY A 173 -4.51 -7.87 8.71
C GLY A 173 -4.96 -6.42 8.58
N ASP A 174 -5.69 -5.92 9.57
CA ASP A 174 -6.29 -4.57 9.59
C ASP A 174 -5.60 -3.60 10.56
N TYR A 175 -4.36 -3.87 10.95
CA TYR A 175 -3.60 -3.00 11.84
C TYR A 175 -2.09 -3.04 11.58
N ILE A 176 -1.42 -1.95 11.97
CA ILE A 176 0.03 -1.85 12.00
C ILE A 176 0.54 -2.38 13.34
N PRO A 177 1.60 -3.22 13.38
CA PRO A 177 2.21 -3.65 14.63
C PRO A 177 2.63 -2.47 15.52
N GLU A 178 2.25 -2.53 16.80
CA GLU A 178 2.40 -1.44 17.76
C GLU A 178 3.81 -0.85 17.82
N HIS A 179 4.82 -1.72 17.85
CA HIS A 179 6.24 -1.33 17.94
C HIS A 179 6.78 -0.65 16.67
N LEU A 180 6.00 -0.62 15.57
CA LEU A 180 6.32 0.09 14.33
C LEU A 180 5.56 1.43 14.18
N MET A 181 4.88 1.88 15.24
CA MET A 181 4.16 3.16 15.23
C MET A 181 4.69 4.16 16.28
N THR A 182 5.65 3.73 17.12
CA THR A 182 6.13 4.54 18.23
C THR A 182 7.08 5.65 17.77
N LYS A 183 7.15 6.74 18.55
CA LYS A 183 8.11 7.83 18.37
C LYS A 183 9.54 7.30 18.23
N GLU A 184 9.91 6.36 19.11
CA GLU A 184 11.25 5.78 19.14
C GLU A 184 11.56 5.04 17.83
N PHE A 185 10.59 4.28 17.31
CA PHE A 185 10.74 3.63 16.02
C PHE A 185 10.87 4.63 14.87
N LEU A 186 10.05 5.68 14.83
CA LEU A 186 10.13 6.71 13.80
C LEU A 186 11.45 7.47 13.84
N LEU A 187 12.02 7.73 15.04
CA LEU A 187 13.36 8.28 15.20
C LEU A 187 14.45 7.31 14.70
N GLU A 188 14.27 6.00 14.86
CA GLU A 188 15.15 4.99 14.28
C GLU A 188 15.06 4.99 12.74
N VAL A 189 13.85 5.10 12.19
CA VAL A 189 13.64 5.23 10.73
C VAL A 189 14.30 6.50 10.19
N GLN A 190 14.18 7.63 10.88
CA GLN A 190 14.82 8.89 10.50
C GLN A 190 16.34 8.76 10.39
N LYS A 191 16.98 7.97 11.25
CA LYS A 191 18.44 7.76 11.24
C LYS A 191 18.93 7.01 10.01
N VAL A 192 18.14 6.10 9.43
CA VAL A 192 18.50 5.34 8.23
C VAL A 192 18.12 6.02 6.93
N LEU A 193 17.41 7.15 6.97
CA LEU A 193 17.16 7.94 5.77
C LEU A 193 18.41 8.73 5.38
N SER A 194 18.68 8.86 4.08
CA SER A 194 19.67 9.81 3.57
C SER A 194 19.22 11.24 3.85
N ARG A 195 20.10 12.24 3.67
CA ARG A 195 19.77 13.63 3.96
C ARG A 195 18.50 14.08 3.25
N ASP A 196 18.41 13.79 1.96
CA ASP A 196 17.26 14.16 1.11
C ASP A 196 16.27 13.00 0.98
N GLY A 197 16.33 12.05 1.94
CA GLY A 197 15.53 10.85 1.91
C GLY A 197 14.03 11.11 2.09
N VAL A 198 13.22 10.25 1.51
CA VAL A 198 11.77 10.31 1.55
C VAL A 198 11.22 9.15 2.36
N LEU A 199 10.33 9.45 3.30
CA LEU A 199 9.55 8.45 4.01
C LEU A 199 8.13 8.42 3.46
N ILE A 200 7.62 7.23 3.16
CA ILE A 200 6.20 6.97 2.92
C ILE A 200 5.71 5.93 3.89
N ALA A 201 4.64 6.23 4.60
CA ALA A 201 3.97 5.25 5.46
C ALA A 201 2.52 5.05 5.01
N ASN A 202 2.17 3.79 4.74
CA ASN A 202 0.80 3.39 4.51
C ASN A 202 0.10 3.19 5.86
N THR A 203 -1.01 3.90 6.07
CA THR A 203 -1.82 3.84 7.29
C THR A 203 -3.30 3.80 6.93
N PHE A 204 -4.19 3.81 7.92
CA PHE A 204 -5.63 3.78 7.68
C PHE A 204 -6.28 5.15 7.93
N GLU A 205 -7.14 5.58 7.02
CA GLU A 205 -7.91 6.82 7.15
C GLU A 205 -8.93 6.76 8.29
N THR A 206 -9.50 5.57 8.56
CA THR A 206 -10.57 5.35 9.55
C THR A 206 -10.08 4.67 10.82
N SER A 207 -8.76 4.61 11.04
CA SER A 207 -8.20 4.02 12.26
C SER A 207 -8.57 4.83 13.49
N LYS A 208 -8.93 4.17 14.59
CA LYS A 208 -9.04 4.79 15.92
C LYS A 208 -7.71 5.36 16.42
N LEU A 209 -6.61 4.99 15.79
CA LEU A 209 -5.26 5.49 16.07
C LEU A 209 -4.88 6.69 15.20
N TYR A 210 -5.79 7.17 14.33
CA TYR A 210 -5.51 8.20 13.35
C TYR A 210 -4.89 9.47 13.96
N ASP A 211 -5.47 9.96 15.06
CA ASP A 211 -4.99 11.16 15.76
C ASP A 211 -3.64 10.91 16.45
N TYR A 212 -3.50 9.77 17.12
CA TYR A 212 -2.26 9.34 17.77
C TYR A 212 -1.12 9.19 16.77
N GLU A 213 -1.34 8.48 15.67
CA GLU A 213 -0.38 8.33 14.59
C GLU A 213 0.03 9.69 14.01
N SER A 214 -0.96 10.54 13.70
CA SER A 214 -0.73 11.85 13.10
C SER A 214 0.12 12.73 14.01
N ASN A 215 -0.16 12.76 15.32
CA ASN A 215 0.63 13.50 16.28
C ASN A 215 2.03 12.91 16.46
N THR A 216 2.18 11.58 16.42
CA THR A 216 3.50 10.92 16.51
C THR A 216 4.38 11.27 15.30
N TYR A 217 3.84 11.20 14.09
CA TYR A 217 4.57 11.65 12.88
C TYR A 217 4.91 13.14 12.92
N LYS A 218 3.96 13.97 13.39
CA LYS A 218 4.20 15.42 13.54
C LYS A 218 5.30 15.73 14.56
N ASP A 219 5.32 15.00 15.67
CA ASP A 219 6.32 15.18 16.73
C ASP A 219 7.75 14.84 16.25
N VAL A 220 7.89 13.80 15.41
CA VAL A 220 9.21 13.35 14.91
C VAL A 220 9.67 14.14 13.69
N PHE A 221 8.76 14.42 12.75
CA PHE A 221 9.12 14.97 11.44
C PHE A 221 8.64 16.41 11.22
N GLY A 222 7.93 17.00 12.17
CA GLY A 222 7.37 18.36 12.05
C GLY A 222 6.17 18.39 11.11
N SER A 223 6.38 18.52 9.81
CA SER A 223 5.28 18.49 8.84
C SER A 223 5.37 17.29 7.90
N PHE A 224 4.21 16.85 7.43
CA PHE A 224 4.09 15.78 6.44
C PHE A 224 2.88 16.05 5.53
N ILE A 225 2.87 15.39 4.36
CA ILE A 225 1.72 15.41 3.45
C ILE A 225 0.76 14.30 3.87
N ASN A 226 -0.45 14.69 4.26
CA ASN A 226 -1.53 13.77 4.59
C ASN A 226 -2.31 13.42 3.32
N TYR A 227 -1.90 12.35 2.61
CA TYR A 227 -2.44 12.02 1.29
C TYR A 227 -3.51 10.94 1.39
N LYS A 228 -4.77 11.35 1.21
CA LYS A 228 -5.97 10.50 1.22
C LYS A 228 -6.74 10.63 -0.09
N ARG A 229 -7.35 9.52 -0.50
CA ARG A 229 -8.19 9.46 -1.70
C ARG A 229 -9.45 8.63 -1.45
N PRO A 230 -10.59 9.01 -2.05
CA PRO A 230 -11.87 8.35 -1.78
C PRO A 230 -11.95 6.89 -2.29
N GLU A 231 -11.02 6.47 -3.17
CA GLU A 231 -11.00 5.12 -3.72
C GLU A 231 -10.42 4.06 -2.78
N THR A 232 -9.88 4.48 -1.63
CA THR A 232 -9.25 3.57 -0.68
C THR A 232 -9.46 4.04 0.75
N GLY A 233 -9.55 3.12 1.70
CA GLY A 233 -9.49 3.43 3.14
C GLY A 233 -8.08 3.66 3.67
N ASN A 234 -7.07 3.59 2.79
CA ASN A 234 -5.68 3.87 3.17
C ASN A 234 -5.40 5.38 3.11
N ARG A 235 -4.48 5.78 3.97
CA ARG A 235 -3.84 7.08 4.02
C ARG A 235 -2.35 6.91 3.81
N LEU A 236 -1.71 7.73 2.99
CA LEU A 236 -0.26 7.84 2.95
C LEU A 236 0.22 9.06 3.72
N ILE A 237 1.12 8.85 4.65
CA ILE A 237 1.93 9.89 5.26
C ILE A 237 3.20 9.99 4.44
N ILE A 238 3.43 11.14 3.80
CA ILE A 238 4.60 11.38 2.95
C ILE A 238 5.45 12.46 3.59
N VAL A 239 6.71 12.13 3.89
CA VAL A 239 7.68 13.06 4.47
C VAL A 239 8.85 13.18 3.49
N PRO A 240 8.84 14.14 2.57
CA PRO A 240 9.99 14.42 1.72
C PRO A 240 11.12 15.01 2.58
N GLN A 241 12.37 14.66 2.27
CA GLN A 241 13.54 15.14 3.01
C GLN A 241 13.41 14.89 4.52
N ALA A 242 13.01 13.67 4.90
CA ALA A 242 12.58 13.33 6.26
C ALA A 242 13.69 13.51 7.32
N LYS A 243 14.97 13.54 6.92
CA LYS A 243 16.11 13.76 7.83
C LYS A 243 16.39 15.23 8.12
N LEU A 244 15.86 16.15 7.32
CA LEU A 244 16.05 17.58 7.53
C LEU A 244 15.06 18.11 8.56
N ASP A 245 15.49 19.13 9.31
CA ASP A 245 14.59 19.92 10.13
C ASP A 245 13.58 20.65 9.24
N PHE A 246 12.38 20.91 9.78
CA PHE A 246 11.31 21.53 9.02
C PHE A 246 11.70 22.87 8.39
N GLU A 247 12.49 23.67 9.12
CA GLU A 247 12.98 24.99 8.68
C GLU A 247 14.02 24.91 7.57
N GLU A 248 14.73 23.78 7.44
CA GLU A 248 15.76 23.55 6.42
C GLU A 248 15.18 22.97 5.11
N ARG A 249 13.88 22.59 5.09
CA ARG A 249 13.27 21.99 3.91
C ARG A 249 12.96 23.04 2.86
N GLU A 250 13.47 22.82 1.65
CA GLU A 250 13.10 23.65 0.51
C GLU A 250 11.57 23.55 0.25
N PRO A 251 10.95 24.68 -0.08
CA PRO A 251 9.56 24.67 -0.51
C PRO A 251 9.36 23.78 -1.73
N ILE A 252 8.37 22.91 -1.68
CA ILE A 252 8.08 21.99 -2.79
C ILE A 252 7.45 22.77 -3.94
N ASP A 253 8.15 22.84 -5.07
CA ASP A 253 7.65 23.51 -6.28
C ASP A 253 6.61 22.63 -7.00
N SER A 254 5.39 23.11 -7.05
CA SER A 254 4.27 22.45 -7.74
C SER A 254 4.53 22.26 -9.23
N ALA A 255 5.25 23.18 -9.88
CA ALA A 255 5.57 23.07 -11.30
C ALA A 255 6.61 21.98 -11.52
N GLU A 256 7.60 21.88 -10.65
CA GLU A 256 8.60 20.82 -10.67
C GLU A 256 7.98 19.44 -10.47
N LEU A 257 7.08 19.27 -9.49
CA LEU A 257 6.35 18.01 -9.27
C LEU A 257 5.60 17.56 -10.53
N ILE A 258 4.89 18.50 -11.18
CA ILE A 258 4.14 18.20 -12.40
C ILE A 258 5.07 17.85 -13.56
N GLN A 259 6.21 18.54 -13.71
CA GLN A 259 7.19 18.25 -14.72
C GLN A 259 7.79 16.85 -14.53
N THR A 260 8.22 16.52 -13.30
CA THR A 260 8.70 15.18 -12.94
C THR A 260 7.67 14.10 -13.24
N ALA A 261 6.41 14.37 -12.90
CA ALA A 261 5.32 13.43 -13.19
C ALA A 261 5.14 13.16 -14.70
N ARG A 262 5.28 14.19 -15.54
CA ARG A 262 5.21 14.02 -17.00
C ARG A 262 6.36 13.17 -17.56
N GLU A 263 7.57 13.33 -17.01
CA GLU A 263 8.73 12.52 -17.37
C GLU A 263 8.54 11.04 -17.00
N LEU A 264 7.85 10.78 -15.88
CA LEU A 264 7.56 9.43 -15.38
C LEU A 264 6.31 8.80 -16.03
N GLU A 265 5.42 9.59 -16.66
CA GLU A 265 4.08 9.15 -17.09
C GLU A 265 4.11 7.92 -17.98
N GLY A 266 5.04 7.88 -18.95
CA GLY A 266 5.20 6.75 -19.86
C GLY A 266 5.54 5.44 -19.13
N LYS A 267 6.49 5.47 -18.20
CA LYS A 267 6.87 4.31 -17.39
C LYS A 267 5.76 3.89 -16.42
N MET A 268 4.99 4.85 -15.90
CA MET A 268 3.91 4.63 -14.94
C MET A 268 2.62 4.10 -15.59
N SER A 269 2.45 4.25 -16.90
CA SER A 269 1.23 3.84 -17.62
C SER A 269 0.98 2.34 -17.55
N GLU A 270 2.01 1.50 -17.62
CA GLU A 270 1.91 0.04 -17.52
C GLU A 270 1.49 -0.44 -16.12
N LEU A 271 1.76 0.38 -15.09
CA LEU A 271 1.33 0.14 -13.71
C LEU A 271 -0.06 0.72 -13.42
N GLU A 272 -0.68 1.38 -14.40
CA GLU A 272 -1.93 2.16 -14.26
C GLU A 272 -1.85 3.23 -13.15
N VAL A 273 -0.69 3.86 -13.00
CA VAL A 273 -0.48 4.94 -12.03
C VAL A 273 -0.73 6.29 -12.69
N PRO A 274 -1.79 7.03 -12.30
CA PRO A 274 -2.08 8.36 -12.85
C PRO A 274 -1.20 9.43 -12.18
N ILE A 275 0.13 9.32 -12.36
CA ILE A 275 1.14 10.09 -11.61
C ILE A 275 0.98 11.60 -11.81
N VAL A 276 0.62 12.06 -13.01
CA VAL A 276 0.38 13.49 -13.29
C VAL A 276 -0.83 14.02 -12.52
N ARG A 277 -1.89 13.20 -12.38
CA ARG A 277 -3.04 13.55 -11.54
C ARG A 277 -2.62 13.67 -10.09
N TYR A 278 -1.84 12.72 -9.57
CA TYR A 278 -1.35 12.74 -8.19
C TYR A 278 -0.47 13.96 -7.92
N ALA A 279 0.46 14.29 -8.84
CA ALA A 279 1.31 15.47 -8.73
C ALA A 279 0.51 16.78 -8.64
N ARG A 280 -0.63 16.89 -9.31
CA ARG A 280 -1.53 18.06 -9.23
C ARG A 280 -2.32 18.13 -7.93
N GLU A 281 -2.57 17.00 -7.27
CA GLU A 281 -3.31 16.92 -6.01
C GLU A 281 -2.44 17.24 -4.79
N LEU A 282 -1.16 16.81 -4.81
CA LEU A 282 -0.23 16.93 -3.68
C LEU A 282 -0.07 18.35 -3.12
N PRO A 283 0.08 19.43 -3.92
CA PRO A 283 0.24 20.78 -3.38
C PRO A 283 -0.94 21.23 -2.51
N ARG A 284 -2.17 20.83 -2.87
CA ARG A 284 -3.36 21.12 -2.07
C ARG A 284 -3.37 20.36 -0.74
N LYS A 285 -2.85 19.12 -0.75
CA LYS A 285 -2.73 18.31 0.46
C LYS A 285 -1.66 18.83 1.41
N MET A 286 -0.57 19.38 0.87
CA MET A 286 0.47 20.05 1.64
C MET A 286 -0.03 21.32 2.33
N ALA A 287 -0.86 22.09 1.66
CA ALA A 287 -1.44 23.31 2.19
C ALA A 287 -2.67 23.09 3.11
N SER A 288 -3.12 21.84 3.25
CA SER A 288 -4.30 21.55 4.09
C SER A 288 -3.96 21.66 5.57
N LYS A 289 -4.93 22.19 6.34
CA LYS A 289 -4.83 22.18 7.79
C LYS A 289 -4.91 20.74 8.31
N PRO A 290 -4.30 20.45 9.48
CA PRO A 290 -4.48 19.17 10.18
C PRO A 290 -5.98 18.86 10.37
N ASP A 291 -6.37 17.65 10.01
CA ASP A 291 -7.74 17.13 10.14
C ASP A 291 -7.86 16.09 11.27
N TRP A 292 -6.92 16.12 12.22
CA TRP A 292 -6.88 15.29 13.42
C TRP A 292 -6.83 16.15 14.69
N ASP A 293 -7.18 15.57 15.83
CA ASP A 293 -7.04 16.23 17.13
C ASP A 293 -5.58 16.33 17.55
N GLN A 294 -5.03 17.52 17.48
CA GLN A 294 -3.64 17.83 17.81
C GLN A 294 -3.34 17.75 19.32
N ASN A 295 -4.35 17.60 20.19
CA ASN A 295 -4.17 17.42 21.63
C ASN A 295 -4.10 15.94 22.03
N THR A 296 -4.32 15.02 21.10
CA THR A 296 -4.16 13.58 21.35
C THR A 296 -2.69 13.25 21.62
N GLU A 297 -2.44 12.37 22.58
CA GLU A 297 -1.10 11.92 22.97
C GLU A 297 -0.38 11.22 21.81
N ILE A 298 0.96 11.22 21.83
CA ILE A 298 1.80 10.48 20.87
C ILE A 298 1.97 9.03 21.31
N ILE A 299 2.23 8.14 20.36
CA ILE A 299 2.55 6.74 20.63
C ILE A 299 4.03 6.61 20.96
N THR A 300 4.36 5.99 22.08
CA THR A 300 5.74 5.71 22.50
C THR A 300 5.91 4.24 22.86
N ASP A 301 7.15 3.76 23.01
CA ASP A 301 7.43 2.39 23.48
C ASP A 301 6.84 2.10 24.85
N GLN A 302 6.56 3.12 25.65
CA GLN A 302 5.96 2.99 26.98
C GLN A 302 4.44 3.20 26.97
N PHE A 303 3.90 3.90 25.99
CA PHE A 303 2.48 4.22 25.84
C PHE A 303 1.98 3.94 24.45
N SER A 304 1.12 2.94 24.33
CA SER A 304 0.41 2.66 23.10
C SER A 304 -1.04 2.27 23.39
N PRO A 305 -2.01 3.01 22.84
CA PRO A 305 -3.43 2.74 23.05
C PRO A 305 -3.96 1.60 22.15
N VAL A 306 -3.15 0.99 21.32
CA VAL A 306 -3.55 -0.02 20.32
C VAL A 306 -4.39 -1.13 20.93
N ASN A 307 -3.93 -1.70 22.05
CA ASN A 307 -4.63 -2.80 22.71
C ASN A 307 -5.93 -2.36 23.40
N LEU A 308 -6.00 -1.14 23.89
CA LEU A 308 -7.19 -0.57 24.52
C LEU A 308 -8.29 -0.30 23.49
N LEU A 309 -7.92 0.30 22.37
CA LEU A 309 -8.84 0.68 21.30
C LEU A 309 -9.36 -0.51 20.50
N ARG A 310 -8.60 -1.61 20.44
CA ARG A 310 -9.04 -2.88 19.85
C ARG A 310 -10.11 -3.59 20.65
N ARG A 311 -10.03 -3.55 21.98
CA ARG A 311 -11.01 -4.21 22.87
C ARG A 311 -12.41 -3.56 22.75
N GLN A 312 -12.50 -2.26 22.50
CA GLN A 312 -13.77 -1.54 22.35
C GLN A 312 -14.54 -1.86 21.06
N SER A 313 -13.94 -2.56 20.09
CA SER A 313 -14.62 -3.01 18.88
C SER A 313 -15.28 -4.39 18.99
N ARG A 314 -15.32 -4.97 20.19
CA ARG A 314 -15.88 -6.30 20.47
C ARG A 314 -17.28 -6.30 21.11
N ASP A 315 -17.84 -5.11 21.36
CA ASP A 315 -19.21 -4.96 21.91
C ASP A 315 -20.22 -4.63 20.79
#